data_5224c08a3d499481503e32ee41d73c37
#
_entry.id   5224c08a3d499481503e32ee41d73c37
#
_cell.length_a   1.000
_cell.length_b   1.000
_cell.length_c   1.000
_cell.angle_alpha   90.00
_cell.angle_beta   90.00
_cell.angle_gamma   90.00
#
_symmetry.space_group_name_H-M   'P 1'
#
loop_
_entity.id
_entity.type
_entity.pdbx_description
1 polymer ?
#
loop_
_entity_poly.entity_id
_entity_poly.type
_entity_poly.pdbx_seq_one_letter_code
_entity_poly.pdbx_strand_id
1 'polypeptide(L)'
;MSRILVAISSPYAAQRVIDTVGDLAKRLSAEVLVVHVSRPSGGQMREQEQAEGEQAIRFMREELHARGLQVQDLLMFSDDIARAVLNTAVERDATMIVLGLTGKNVFARLLAGNVPVELIKNTRVPVLILPPDWSKTV
;
A
#
# COMPACT_ATOMS: atom_id res chain seq x y z
N MET A 1 -9.83 -0.49 17.72
CA MET A 1 -8.76 0.43 17.29
C MET A 1 -8.63 0.35 15.77
N SER A 2 -8.60 1.51 15.12
CA SER A 2 -8.49 1.56 13.67
C SER A 2 -7.04 1.43 13.22
N ARG A 3 -6.81 0.63 12.18
CA ARG A 3 -5.50 0.45 11.57
C ARG A 3 -5.65 0.36 10.06
N ILE A 4 -4.99 1.26 9.35
CA ILE A 4 -5.02 1.31 7.89
C ILE A 4 -3.76 0.63 7.35
N LEU A 5 -3.95 -0.41 6.53
CA LEU A 5 -2.87 -0.98 5.74
C LEU A 5 -2.88 -0.30 4.38
N VAL A 6 -1.78 0.34 4.00
CA VAL A 6 -1.64 0.91 2.67
C VAL A 6 -0.54 0.16 1.91
N ALA A 7 -0.90 -0.41 0.77
CA ALA A 7 0.04 -1.11 -0.10
C ALA A 7 0.52 -0.15 -1.19
N ILE A 8 1.83 0.04 -1.28
CA ILE A 8 2.43 0.96 -2.25
C ILE A 8 3.56 0.27 -3.00
N SER A 9 3.83 0.73 -4.21
CA SER A 9 4.82 0.10 -5.07
C SER A 9 5.96 1.03 -5.50
N SER A 10 5.75 2.33 -5.45
CA SER A 10 6.75 3.29 -5.95
C SER A 10 6.64 4.62 -5.22
N PRO A 11 7.70 5.45 -5.25
CA PRO A 11 7.65 6.80 -4.70
C PRO A 11 6.56 7.66 -5.35
N TYR A 12 6.33 7.49 -6.64
CA TYR A 12 5.28 8.22 -7.34
C TYR A 12 3.90 7.89 -6.75
N ALA A 13 3.62 6.61 -6.57
CA ALA A 13 2.36 6.17 -5.97
C ALA A 13 2.22 6.70 -4.54
N ALA A 14 3.30 6.66 -3.76
CA ALA A 14 3.31 7.16 -2.40
C ALA A 14 2.97 8.65 -2.33
N GLN A 15 3.56 9.45 -3.21
CA GLN A 15 3.27 10.90 -3.27
C GLN A 15 1.82 11.19 -3.60
N ARG A 16 1.19 10.33 -4.39
CA ARG A 16 -0.21 10.49 -4.76
C ARG A 16 -1.18 10.18 -3.62
N VAL A 17 -0.85 9.21 -2.80
CA VAL A 17 -1.77 8.74 -1.75
C VAL A 17 -1.51 9.31 -0.37
N ILE A 18 -0.38 9.99 -0.18
CA ILE A 18 0.05 10.42 1.16
C ILE A 18 -0.96 11.33 1.85
N ASP A 19 -1.53 12.29 1.15
CA ASP A 19 -2.48 13.23 1.74
C ASP A 19 -3.79 12.53 2.10
N THR A 20 -4.27 11.64 1.23
CA THR A 20 -5.49 10.87 1.47
C THR A 20 -5.34 9.98 2.68
N VAL A 21 -4.24 9.22 2.74
CA VAL A 21 -3.98 8.28 3.84
C VAL A 21 -3.78 9.04 5.16
N GLY A 22 -3.00 10.12 5.13
CA GLY A 22 -2.74 10.92 6.32
C GLY A 22 -4.01 11.54 6.89
N ASP A 23 -4.86 12.08 6.03
CA ASP A 23 -6.13 12.67 6.44
C ASP A 23 -7.09 11.63 7.01
N LEU A 24 -7.24 10.50 6.32
CA LEU A 24 -8.07 9.40 6.82
C LEU A 24 -7.59 8.90 8.17
N ALA A 25 -6.29 8.68 8.31
CA ALA A 25 -5.74 8.18 9.56
C ALA A 25 -6.00 9.13 10.72
N LYS A 26 -5.90 10.43 10.49
CA LYS A 26 -6.20 11.42 11.51
C LYS A 26 -7.67 11.40 11.90
N ARG A 27 -8.56 11.39 10.92
CA ARG A 27 -10.02 11.39 11.19
C ARG A 27 -10.49 10.14 11.89
N LEU A 28 -9.86 9.01 11.59
CA LEU A 28 -10.20 7.72 12.21
C LEU A 28 -9.41 7.43 13.47
N SER A 29 -8.47 8.29 13.83
CA SER A 29 -7.50 8.02 14.90
C SER A 29 -6.80 6.69 14.69
N ALA A 30 -6.41 6.42 13.46
CA ALA A 30 -5.86 5.14 13.04
C ALA A 30 -4.34 5.13 13.04
N GLU A 31 -3.77 3.98 13.33
CA GLU A 31 -2.37 3.69 13.01
C GLU A 31 -2.26 3.34 11.53
N VAL A 32 -1.10 3.53 10.93
CA VAL A 32 -0.87 3.20 9.53
C VAL A 32 0.21 2.13 9.43
N LEU A 33 -0.08 1.09 8.66
CA LEU A 33 0.88 0.07 8.28
C LEU A 33 1.16 0.22 6.79
N VAL A 34 2.39 0.60 6.45
CA VAL A 34 2.81 0.79 5.06
C VAL A 34 3.48 -0.50 4.59
N VAL A 35 2.97 -1.06 3.50
CA VAL A 35 3.44 -2.36 3.01
C VAL A 35 3.89 -2.25 1.56
N HIS A 36 5.04 -2.84 1.27
CA HIS A 36 5.49 -3.07 -0.10
C HIS A 36 5.79 -4.56 -0.26
N VAL A 37 5.28 -5.14 -1.34
CA VAL A 37 5.54 -6.53 -1.69
C VAL A 37 6.40 -6.58 -2.95
N SER A 38 7.63 -7.09 -2.81
CA SER A 38 8.54 -7.33 -3.94
C SER A 38 8.46 -8.79 -4.35
N ARG A 39 8.60 -9.05 -5.64
CA ARG A 39 8.67 -10.42 -6.13
C ARG A 39 10.07 -10.99 -5.93
N PRO A 40 10.20 -12.22 -5.44
CA PRO A 40 11.50 -12.83 -5.17
C PRO A 40 12.28 -13.19 -6.43
N SER A 41 11.60 -13.34 -7.57
CA SER A 41 12.22 -13.66 -8.86
C SER A 41 12.14 -12.47 -9.82
N GLY A 42 13.10 -12.34 -10.73
CA GLY A 42 13.05 -11.29 -11.77
C GLY A 42 14.33 -10.50 -12.00
N GLY A 43 15.46 -10.88 -11.42
CA GLY A 43 16.77 -10.29 -11.73
C GLY A 43 16.85 -8.79 -11.46
N GLN A 44 17.30 -8.01 -12.45
CA GLN A 44 17.47 -6.57 -12.32
C GLN A 44 16.15 -5.83 -12.07
N MET A 45 15.06 -6.33 -12.64
CA MET A 45 13.73 -5.72 -12.39
C MET A 45 13.33 -5.86 -10.93
N ARG A 46 13.67 -6.99 -10.32
CA ARG A 46 13.41 -7.21 -8.90
C ARG A 46 14.18 -6.23 -8.03
N GLU A 47 15.45 -6.02 -8.33
CA GLU A 47 16.29 -5.10 -7.58
C GLU A 47 15.79 -3.67 -7.67
N GLN A 48 15.40 -3.24 -8.85
CA GLN A 48 14.81 -1.92 -9.06
C GLN A 48 13.48 -1.78 -8.35
N GLU A 49 12.63 -2.77 -8.45
CA GLU A 49 11.33 -2.81 -7.79
C GLU A 49 11.49 -2.75 -6.27
N GLN A 50 12.44 -3.48 -5.73
CA GLN A 50 12.74 -3.45 -4.30
C GLN A 50 13.25 -2.08 -3.87
N ALA A 51 14.17 -1.49 -4.64
CA ALA A 51 14.72 -0.16 -4.33
C ALA A 51 13.63 0.92 -4.35
N GLU A 52 12.76 0.88 -5.33
CA GLU A 52 11.62 1.81 -5.41
C GLU A 52 10.65 1.60 -4.23
N GLY A 53 10.41 0.35 -3.87
CA GLY A 53 9.58 0.03 -2.73
C GLY A 53 10.15 0.54 -1.41
N GLU A 54 11.45 0.39 -1.22
CA GLU A 54 12.13 0.90 -0.03
C GLU A 54 12.06 2.42 0.05
N GLN A 55 12.23 3.11 -1.07
CA GLN A 55 12.08 4.56 -1.14
C GLN A 55 10.66 5.00 -0.83
N ALA A 56 9.67 4.29 -1.37
CA ALA A 56 8.27 4.57 -1.13
C ALA A 56 7.90 4.40 0.35
N ILE A 57 8.36 3.32 0.96
CA ILE A 57 8.15 3.05 2.39
C ILE A 57 8.78 4.16 3.24
N ARG A 58 10.01 4.54 2.93
CA ARG A 58 10.71 5.59 3.68
C ARG A 58 9.97 6.91 3.59
N PHE A 59 9.55 7.30 2.39
CA PHE A 59 8.80 8.52 2.17
C PHE A 59 7.50 8.52 2.99
N MET A 60 6.72 7.45 2.88
CA MET A 60 5.45 7.34 3.60
C MET A 60 5.66 7.40 5.12
N ARG A 61 6.63 6.65 5.62
CA ARG A 61 6.92 6.62 7.05
C ARG A 61 7.31 8.00 7.58
N GLU A 62 8.23 8.68 6.88
CA GLU A 62 8.69 10.00 7.30
C GLU A 62 7.58 11.04 7.26
N GLU A 63 6.80 11.05 6.19
CA GLU A 63 5.70 12.01 6.00
C GLU A 63 4.57 11.78 7.00
N LEU A 64 4.16 10.54 7.20
CA LEU A 64 3.09 10.23 8.15
C LEU A 64 3.54 10.49 9.59
N HIS A 65 4.77 10.15 9.91
CA HIS A 65 5.33 10.42 11.23
C HIS A 65 5.41 11.92 11.50
N ALA A 66 5.82 12.72 10.52
CA ALA A 66 5.86 14.18 10.63
C ALA A 66 4.48 14.78 10.87
N ARG A 67 3.41 14.08 10.45
CA ARG A 67 2.02 14.49 10.68
C ARG A 67 1.48 14.02 12.04
N GLY A 68 2.33 13.43 12.87
CA GLY A 68 1.94 12.98 14.21
C GLY A 68 1.24 11.63 14.25
N LEU A 69 1.33 10.85 13.17
CA LEU A 69 0.69 9.53 13.09
C LEU A 69 1.64 8.43 13.54
N GLN A 70 1.08 7.35 14.08
CA GLN A 70 1.84 6.15 14.36
C GLN A 70 1.93 5.32 13.08
N VAL A 71 3.16 4.97 12.70
CA VAL A 71 3.44 4.29 11.44
C VAL A 71 4.32 3.09 11.68
N GLN A 72 3.93 1.96 11.13
CA GLN A 72 4.78 0.79 10.97
C GLN A 72 4.98 0.53 9.50
N ASP A 73 6.08 -0.09 9.13
CA ASP A 73 6.34 -0.43 7.75
C ASP A 73 6.76 -1.89 7.61
N LEU A 74 6.56 -2.45 6.43
CA LEU A 74 6.86 -3.83 6.15
C LEU A 74 7.26 -3.99 4.69
N LEU A 75 8.45 -4.54 4.47
CA LEU A 75 8.91 -4.95 3.16
C LEU A 75 8.80 -6.47 3.08
N MET A 76 8.02 -6.96 2.13
CA MET A 76 7.74 -8.37 1.98
C MET A 76 8.18 -8.88 0.61
N PHE A 77 8.37 -10.18 0.53
CA PHE A 77 8.69 -10.86 -0.73
C PHE A 77 7.64 -11.93 -0.99
N SER A 78 6.97 -11.84 -2.13
CA SER A 78 5.98 -12.83 -2.55
C SER A 78 5.68 -12.68 -4.03
N ASP A 79 5.45 -13.81 -4.71
CA ASP A 79 4.96 -13.80 -6.08
C ASP A 79 3.44 -13.58 -6.14
N ASP A 80 2.74 -13.75 -5.01
CA ASP A 80 1.31 -13.52 -4.89
C ASP A 80 1.07 -12.28 -4.03
N ILE A 81 1.01 -11.13 -4.68
CA ILE A 81 0.91 -9.82 -4.01
C ILE A 81 -0.41 -9.71 -3.24
N ALA A 82 -1.52 -10.10 -3.87
CA ALA A 82 -2.83 -10.00 -3.24
C ALA A 82 -2.90 -10.81 -1.95
N ARG A 83 -2.42 -12.05 -2.01
CA ARG A 83 -2.42 -12.94 -0.85
C ARG A 83 -1.54 -12.41 0.27
N ALA A 84 -0.36 -11.88 -0.07
CA ALA A 84 0.54 -11.30 0.91
C ALA A 84 -0.10 -10.12 1.64
N VAL A 85 -0.77 -9.24 0.90
CA VAL A 85 -1.47 -8.09 1.47
C VAL A 85 -2.62 -8.54 2.38
N LEU A 86 -3.45 -9.48 1.91
CA LEU A 86 -4.59 -9.97 2.68
C LEU A 86 -4.17 -10.69 3.96
N ASN A 87 -3.16 -11.53 3.88
CA ASN A 87 -2.65 -12.22 5.06
C ASN A 87 -2.08 -11.25 6.08
N THR A 88 -1.34 -10.26 5.61
CA THR A 88 -0.78 -9.23 6.48
C THR A 88 -1.87 -8.41 7.15
N ALA A 89 -2.92 -8.07 6.42
CA ALA A 89 -4.05 -7.33 6.98
C ALA A 89 -4.69 -8.09 8.15
N VAL A 90 -4.88 -9.39 8.00
CA VAL A 90 -5.44 -10.22 9.06
C VAL A 90 -4.46 -10.36 10.23
N GLU A 91 -3.21 -10.68 9.94
CA GLU A 91 -2.18 -10.90 10.98
C GLU A 91 -1.89 -9.65 11.81
N ARG A 92 -2.00 -8.49 11.19
CA ARG A 92 -1.72 -7.21 11.85
C ARG A 92 -2.97 -6.47 12.31
N ASP A 93 -4.13 -7.10 12.26
CA ASP A 93 -5.41 -6.53 12.71
C ASP A 93 -5.75 -5.22 11.99
N ALA A 94 -5.50 -5.15 10.70
CA ALA A 94 -5.91 -4.01 9.90
C ALA A 94 -7.44 -3.95 9.81
N THR A 95 -7.97 -2.74 9.89
CA THR A 95 -9.42 -2.50 9.79
C THR A 95 -9.82 -1.95 8.44
N MET A 96 -8.85 -1.58 7.62
CA MET A 96 -9.05 -1.10 6.25
C MET A 96 -7.78 -1.31 5.44
N ILE A 97 -7.94 -1.67 4.17
CA ILE A 97 -6.85 -1.69 3.20
C ILE A 97 -7.07 -0.53 2.24
N VAL A 98 -6.02 0.25 1.97
CA VAL A 98 -6.05 1.31 0.95
C VAL A 98 -5.14 0.90 -0.20
N LEU A 99 -5.69 0.89 -1.40
CA LEU A 99 -4.95 0.64 -2.63
C LEU A 99 -5.04 1.84 -3.55
N GLY A 100 -3.89 2.38 -3.94
CA GLY A 100 -3.84 3.41 -4.97
C GLY A 100 -3.58 2.77 -6.32
N LEU A 101 -4.43 3.03 -7.30
CA LEU A 101 -4.22 2.60 -8.68
C LEU A 101 -3.40 3.65 -9.46
N THR A 102 -2.47 4.31 -8.76
CA THR A 102 -1.68 5.41 -9.32
C THR A 102 -0.37 4.89 -9.88
N GLY A 103 0.04 5.44 -11.03
CA GLY A 103 1.28 5.07 -11.70
C GLY A 103 1.08 4.01 -12.78
N LYS A 104 1.75 4.21 -13.89
CA LYS A 104 1.57 3.36 -15.08
C LYS A 104 1.93 1.89 -14.82
N ASN A 105 3.00 1.65 -14.06
CA ASN A 105 3.48 0.29 -13.84
C ASN A 105 2.64 -0.47 -12.82
N VAL A 106 2.14 0.22 -11.79
CA VAL A 106 1.27 -0.38 -10.77
C VAL A 106 -0.06 -0.78 -11.39
N PHE A 107 -0.66 0.12 -12.16
CA PHE A 107 -1.94 -0.13 -12.80
C PHE A 107 -1.85 -1.31 -13.77
N ALA A 108 -0.80 -1.33 -14.61
CA ALA A 108 -0.58 -2.42 -15.56
C ALA A 108 -0.35 -3.76 -14.84
N ARG A 109 0.42 -3.77 -13.75
CA ARG A 109 0.68 -4.98 -12.99
C ARG A 109 -0.54 -5.48 -12.23
N LEU A 110 -1.32 -4.58 -11.66
CA LEU A 110 -2.55 -4.93 -10.96
C LEU A 110 -3.57 -5.51 -11.93
N LEU A 111 -3.70 -4.92 -13.12
CA LEU A 111 -4.62 -5.45 -14.13
C LEU A 111 -4.13 -6.76 -14.72
N ALA A 112 -2.83 -6.88 -15.00
CA ALA A 112 -2.26 -8.09 -15.57
C ALA A 112 -2.30 -9.27 -14.60
N GLY A 113 -2.19 -9.01 -13.30
CA GLY A 113 -2.19 -10.05 -12.28
C GLY A 113 -3.54 -10.30 -11.61
N ASN A 114 -4.60 -9.61 -12.02
CA ASN A 114 -5.91 -9.69 -11.38
C ASN A 114 -5.87 -9.39 -9.87
N VAL A 115 -4.86 -8.65 -9.40
CA VAL A 115 -4.67 -8.39 -7.98
C VAL A 115 -5.88 -7.69 -7.35
N PRO A 116 -6.46 -6.63 -7.97
CA PRO A 116 -7.64 -6.01 -7.38
C PRO A 116 -8.83 -6.96 -7.29
N VAL A 117 -9.03 -7.80 -8.30
CA VAL A 117 -10.12 -8.78 -8.30
C VAL A 117 -9.92 -9.80 -7.18
N GLU A 118 -8.71 -10.32 -7.03
CA GLU A 118 -8.38 -11.25 -5.96
C GLU A 118 -8.57 -10.63 -4.57
N LEU A 119 -8.14 -9.39 -4.40
CA LEU A 119 -8.36 -8.66 -3.15
C LEU A 119 -9.84 -8.51 -2.85
N ILE A 120 -10.63 -8.05 -3.81
CA ILE A 120 -12.07 -7.82 -3.63
C ILE A 120 -12.80 -9.11 -3.29
N LYS A 121 -12.43 -10.21 -3.94
CA LYS A 121 -13.09 -11.50 -3.70
C LYS A 121 -12.77 -12.11 -2.35
N ASN A 122 -11.55 -11.91 -1.87
CA ASN A 122 -11.04 -12.68 -0.73
C ASN A 122 -10.80 -11.84 0.52
N THR A 123 -11.04 -10.55 0.47
CA THR A 123 -10.79 -9.68 1.61
C THR A 123 -11.77 -9.93 2.75
N ARG A 124 -11.24 -9.86 3.97
CA ARG A 124 -12.04 -9.90 5.21
C ARG A 124 -12.15 -8.53 5.85
N VAL A 125 -11.52 -7.52 5.26
CA VAL A 125 -11.60 -6.15 5.75
C VAL A 125 -11.99 -5.22 4.60
N PRO A 126 -12.59 -4.06 4.90
CA PRO A 126 -12.94 -3.09 3.85
C PRO A 126 -11.73 -2.67 3.04
N VAL A 127 -11.92 -2.50 1.74
CA VAL A 127 -10.88 -2.04 0.83
C VAL A 127 -11.33 -0.73 0.20
N LEU A 128 -10.50 0.29 0.33
CA LEU A 128 -10.69 1.57 -0.35
C LEU A 128 -9.72 1.63 -1.54
N ILE A 129 -10.27 1.73 -2.73
CA ILE A 129 -9.48 1.83 -3.95
C ILE A 129 -9.48 3.29 -4.42
N LEU A 130 -8.28 3.87 -4.55
CA LEU A 130 -8.12 5.23 -5.05
C LEU A 130 -7.86 5.19 -6.55
N PRO A 131 -8.63 5.96 -7.35
CA PRO A 131 -8.46 5.95 -8.80
C PRO A 131 -7.09 6.47 -9.22
N PRO A 132 -6.68 6.22 -10.50
CA PRO A 132 -5.30 6.52 -10.94
C PRO A 132 -4.86 7.96 -10.74
N ASP A 133 -5.74 8.92 -10.89
CA ASP A 133 -5.38 10.35 -10.80
C ASP A 133 -5.80 10.99 -9.48
N TRP A 134 -6.18 10.17 -8.51
CA TRP A 134 -6.60 10.69 -7.22
C TRP A 134 -5.41 11.18 -6.39
N SER A 135 -5.47 12.42 -5.96
CA SER A 135 -4.46 13.01 -5.08
C SER A 135 -5.07 13.94 -4.03
N LYS A 136 -6.38 13.79 -3.79
CA LYS A 136 -7.11 14.63 -2.86
C LYS A 136 -7.38 13.88 -1.56
N THR A 137 -8.00 14.56 -0.61
CA THR A 137 -8.55 13.91 0.58
C THR A 137 -9.97 13.40 0.30
N VAL A 138 -10.35 12.40 1.02
CA VAL A 138 -11.70 11.82 0.91
C VAL A 138 -12.72 12.67 1.65
#